data_6de36f345fd180894bba89fb846c1a26
#
_entry.id   6de36f345fd180894bba89fb846c1a26
#
_cell.length_a   1.000
_cell.length_b   1.000
_cell.length_c   1.000
_cell.angle_alpha   90.00
_cell.angle_beta   90.00
_cell.angle_gamma   90.00
#
_symmetry.space_group_name_H-M   'P 1'
#
loop_
_entity.id
_entity.type
_entity.pdbx_description
1 polymer ?
#
loop_
_entity_poly.entity_id
_entity_poly.type
_entity_poly.pdbx_seq_one_letter_code
_entity_poly.pdbx_strand_id
1 'polypeptide(L)'
;MFCKRLIQLRKSALPLAMAAVIFAGTSIALSSTTAAATAVSSSSGVWPGVGKICEPGPGGASSVRGVGDKTINIAVFNDASNTITPGLEVEFPEQATAFADWCNAAGGIDGRKIVIDNRDAALFNAAQQTTAACQIDFMAVGGGMALDQPAVPIREKCGLGQITGYVVSNASVLASDQVDPGGGNTDSITAGYFGALTKAYPKAVKAAGMGAGDTPSVLQPETKAEFAAEAQGWKVVDFLEPPVSVENWAPYVEQYQQKGVTALWPADDSNFTPFAQAMTTAGYHPAFVLLGTQFDNTQTQKDVADNPSLPPVYIETGWWPLAQASQNPSTEELVTIMHKYAKGDPIDFDDEEGAESWLLWAKAASACGASNLTVTCVLNHAAATTNWDAGGIQAPIASLTLSNENPQPSPCFAMLKVEAKGIVYDKALTHPTQSIWNCNPKNVIQLTAAQQAEINAL
;
A
#
# COMPACT_ATOMS: atom_id res chain seq x y z
N MET A 1 30.94 -22.17 43.32
CA MET A 1 32.39 -22.00 43.23
C MET A 1 32.68 -20.74 42.50
N PHE A 2 33.34 -19.81 43.21
CA PHE A 2 33.69 -18.45 42.81
C PHE A 2 34.80 -18.42 41.74
N CYS A 3 34.74 -17.52 40.76
CA CYS A 3 35.93 -16.85 40.25
C CYS A 3 35.60 -15.45 39.69
N LYS A 4 35.92 -14.45 40.51
CA LYS A 4 36.00 -13.01 40.10
C LYS A 4 37.31 -12.80 39.35
N ARG A 5 37.29 -12.03 38.25
CA ARG A 5 38.48 -11.32 37.75
C ARG A 5 38.21 -9.83 37.62
N LEU A 6 38.91 -9.07 38.44
CA LEU A 6 39.16 -7.64 38.34
C LEU A 6 40.05 -7.32 37.12
N ILE A 7 39.76 -6.26 36.41
CA ILE A 7 40.72 -5.61 35.52
C ILE A 7 40.89 -4.16 35.94
N GLN A 8 42.19 -3.84 36.13
CA GLN A 8 42.70 -2.59 36.67
C GLN A 8 42.61 -1.41 35.68
N LEU A 9 42.30 -0.25 36.24
CA LEU A 9 42.49 1.07 35.66
C LEU A 9 43.98 1.44 35.61
N ARG A 10 44.48 1.84 34.45
CA ARG A 10 45.75 2.58 34.31
C ARG A 10 45.44 4.05 34.04
N LYS A 11 45.83 4.88 34.99
CA LYS A 11 45.97 6.32 34.86
C LYS A 11 47.31 6.63 34.22
N SER A 12 47.34 7.49 33.21
CA SER A 12 48.58 8.12 32.70
C SER A 12 48.42 9.63 32.71
N ALA A 13 49.37 10.27 33.36
CA ALA A 13 49.40 11.72 33.63
C ALA A 13 50.03 12.48 32.43
N LEU A 14 49.54 13.70 32.23
CA LEU A 14 50.14 14.74 31.37
C LEU A 14 51.43 15.31 31.96
N PRO A 15 52.29 15.92 31.14
CA PRO A 15 53.02 17.10 31.56
C PRO A 15 52.62 18.37 30.80
N LEU A 16 52.43 19.46 31.59
CA LEU A 16 52.37 20.83 31.14
C LEU A 16 53.69 21.29 30.52
N ALA A 17 53.62 21.93 29.37
CA ALA A 17 54.69 22.81 28.88
C ALA A 17 54.10 24.20 28.60
N MET A 18 54.50 25.20 29.41
CA MET A 18 54.25 26.64 29.16
C MET A 18 55.21 27.11 28.06
N ALA A 19 54.68 27.79 27.06
CA ALA A 19 55.48 28.66 26.19
C ALA A 19 54.72 29.98 26.00
N ALA A 20 55.33 31.05 26.46
CA ALA A 20 54.88 32.42 26.27
C ALA A 20 55.20 32.88 24.84
N VAL A 21 54.27 33.46 24.11
CA VAL A 21 54.52 34.16 22.84
C VAL A 21 53.76 35.49 22.80
N ILE A 22 54.53 36.46 22.48
CA ILE A 22 54.44 37.89 22.29
C ILE A 22 53.22 38.33 21.47
N PHE A 23 52.57 39.40 21.95
CA PHE A 23 51.53 40.15 21.22
C PHE A 23 52.14 40.89 20.01
N ALA A 24 51.65 40.56 18.82
CA ALA A 24 51.68 41.44 17.65
C ALA A 24 50.24 41.64 17.17
N GLY A 25 49.80 42.91 17.30
CA GLY A 25 48.44 43.30 16.94
C GLY A 25 48.22 43.24 15.43
N THR A 26 47.26 42.45 15.03
CA THR A 26 46.65 42.50 13.69
C THR A 26 45.13 42.58 13.88
N SER A 27 44.58 43.67 13.39
CA SER A 27 43.12 43.92 13.34
C SER A 27 42.47 42.89 12.45
N ILE A 28 41.78 41.89 13.03
CA ILE A 28 40.96 40.95 12.27
C ILE A 28 39.56 41.58 12.12
N ALA A 29 39.24 41.96 10.90
CA ALA A 29 37.87 42.28 10.52
C ALA A 29 36.98 41.04 10.75
N LEU A 30 36.04 41.12 11.67
CA LEU A 30 34.97 40.13 11.84
C LEU A 30 34.10 40.15 10.55
N SER A 31 34.38 39.24 9.62
CA SER A 31 33.41 38.90 8.60
C SER A 31 32.33 38.08 9.30
N SER A 32 31.16 38.67 9.53
CA SER A 32 29.94 37.96 9.92
C SER A 32 29.55 37.06 8.78
N THR A 33 29.97 35.78 8.81
CA THR A 33 29.36 34.76 8.03
C THR A 33 27.96 34.53 8.58
N THR A 34 26.96 35.20 7.98
CA THR A 34 25.58 34.76 8.04
C THR A 34 25.57 33.35 7.53
N ALA A 35 25.39 32.38 8.40
CA ALA A 35 25.00 31.03 7.99
C ALA A 35 23.72 31.20 7.20
N ALA A 36 23.82 31.01 5.89
CA ALA A 36 22.65 30.87 5.06
C ALA A 36 21.90 29.66 5.62
N ALA A 37 20.78 29.91 6.32
CA ALA A 37 19.79 28.89 6.55
C ALA A 37 19.48 28.34 5.17
N THR A 38 19.81 27.09 4.93
CA THR A 38 19.34 26.35 3.76
C THR A 38 17.82 26.48 3.79
N ALA A 39 17.29 27.31 2.90
CA ALA A 39 15.87 27.40 2.69
C ALA A 39 15.44 25.98 2.28
N VAL A 40 14.72 25.30 3.15
CA VAL A 40 13.95 24.11 2.78
C VAL A 40 13.09 24.61 1.63
N SER A 41 13.31 24.08 0.43
CA SER A 41 12.50 24.44 -0.74
C SER A 41 11.05 24.18 -0.34
N SER A 42 10.23 25.22 -0.27
CA SER A 42 8.81 25.08 0.06
C SER A 42 8.19 24.23 -1.04
N SER A 43 7.47 23.18 -0.65
CA SER A 43 6.62 22.43 -1.58
C SER A 43 5.68 23.40 -2.29
N SER A 44 5.46 23.19 -3.59
CA SER A 44 4.50 24.01 -4.35
C SER A 44 3.05 23.75 -3.99
N GLY A 45 2.78 22.61 -3.32
CA GLY A 45 1.41 22.11 -3.06
C GLY A 45 0.69 21.64 -4.33
N VAL A 46 1.40 21.53 -5.45
CA VAL A 46 0.88 21.05 -6.72
C VAL A 46 1.43 19.65 -6.98
N TRP A 47 0.52 18.68 -7.14
CA TRP A 47 0.89 17.32 -7.50
C TRP A 47 0.71 17.11 -9.01
N PRO A 48 1.68 16.46 -9.69
CA PRO A 48 1.57 16.19 -11.13
C PRO A 48 0.29 15.41 -11.46
N GLY A 49 -0.44 15.82 -12.48
CA GLY A 49 -1.68 15.17 -12.91
C GLY A 49 -2.91 15.41 -12.02
N VAL A 50 -2.74 15.76 -10.73
CA VAL A 50 -3.84 16.02 -9.79
C VAL A 50 -4.14 17.51 -9.63
N GLY A 51 -3.11 18.36 -9.65
CA GLY A 51 -3.23 19.80 -9.49
C GLY A 51 -2.84 20.30 -8.10
N LYS A 52 -3.27 21.52 -7.76
CA LYS A 52 -2.98 22.15 -6.48
C LYS A 52 -3.92 21.61 -5.40
N ILE A 53 -3.36 20.91 -4.41
CA ILE A 53 -4.10 20.22 -3.35
C ILE A 53 -3.68 20.65 -1.94
N CYS A 54 -2.56 21.38 -1.82
CA CYS A 54 -2.08 21.92 -0.55
C CYS A 54 -1.73 23.39 -0.72
N GLU A 55 -2.21 24.26 0.19
CA GLU A 55 -1.93 25.68 0.14
C GLU A 55 -2.13 26.37 1.49
N PRO A 56 -1.49 27.54 1.71
CA PRO A 56 -1.81 28.38 2.84
C PRO A 56 -3.27 28.86 2.79
N GLY A 57 -3.88 29.01 3.96
CA GLY A 57 -5.24 29.50 4.06
C GLY A 57 -5.56 30.02 5.45
N PRO A 58 -6.78 30.46 5.71
CA PRO A 58 -7.17 31.03 6.99
C PRO A 58 -7.20 30.01 8.12
N GLY A 59 -7.43 28.72 7.83
CA GLY A 59 -7.80 27.74 8.84
C GLY A 59 -9.09 28.18 9.55
N GLY A 60 -9.09 28.12 10.88
CA GLY A 60 -10.17 28.68 11.71
C GLY A 60 -10.85 27.65 12.60
N ALA A 61 -11.58 28.15 13.60
CA ALA A 61 -12.26 27.32 14.58
C ALA A 61 -13.27 26.36 13.93
N SER A 62 -13.30 25.12 14.43
CA SER A 62 -14.21 24.07 13.99
C SER A 62 -14.73 23.29 15.16
N SER A 63 -15.99 22.86 15.09
CA SER A 63 -16.60 21.90 16.01
C SER A 63 -16.52 20.46 15.50
N VAL A 64 -15.93 20.24 14.34
CA VAL A 64 -15.76 18.91 13.75
C VAL A 64 -14.63 18.19 14.48
N ARG A 65 -14.89 16.94 14.87
CA ARG A 65 -13.89 16.07 15.49
C ARG A 65 -12.61 16.03 14.63
N GLY A 66 -11.47 16.12 15.28
CA GLY A 66 -10.16 16.06 14.64
C GLY A 66 -9.78 17.31 13.82
N VAL A 67 -10.65 18.32 13.70
CA VAL A 67 -10.36 19.55 12.96
C VAL A 67 -10.19 20.69 13.96
N GLY A 68 -8.95 21.13 14.15
CA GLY A 68 -8.59 22.30 14.95
C GLY A 68 -8.44 23.57 14.08
N ASP A 69 -8.09 24.70 14.75
CA ASP A 69 -7.88 25.96 14.07
C ASP A 69 -6.74 25.92 13.04
N LYS A 70 -5.71 25.12 13.32
CA LYS A 70 -4.46 25.04 12.54
C LYS A 70 -4.03 23.61 12.25
N THR A 71 -4.79 22.60 12.63
CA THR A 71 -4.46 21.18 12.44
C THR A 71 -5.66 20.36 12.01
N ILE A 72 -5.40 19.25 11.34
CA ILE A 72 -6.35 18.19 11.04
C ILE A 72 -5.69 16.88 11.47
N ASN A 73 -6.29 16.16 12.41
CA ASN A 73 -5.80 14.86 12.85
C ASN A 73 -6.39 13.77 11.94
N ILE A 74 -5.53 12.92 11.39
CA ILE A 74 -5.90 11.84 10.47
C ILE A 74 -5.35 10.52 11.00
N ALA A 75 -6.23 9.53 11.14
CA ALA A 75 -5.84 8.17 11.45
C ALA A 75 -5.24 7.49 10.21
N VAL A 76 -4.16 6.74 10.39
CA VAL A 76 -3.59 5.84 9.39
C VAL A 76 -3.55 4.45 9.99
N PHE A 77 -4.40 3.56 9.48
CA PHE A 77 -4.45 2.18 9.94
C PHE A 77 -3.36 1.34 9.28
N ASN A 78 -2.80 0.38 10.02
CA ASN A 78 -1.82 -0.60 9.55
C ASN A 78 -1.73 -1.78 10.53
N ASP A 79 -0.94 -2.79 10.20
CA ASP A 79 -0.70 -3.99 11.00
C ASP A 79 0.78 -4.24 11.31
N ALA A 80 1.62 -3.20 11.31
CA ALA A 80 3.09 -3.28 11.32
C ALA A 80 3.69 -4.03 12.52
N SER A 81 3.08 -3.93 13.71
CA SER A 81 3.62 -4.57 14.92
C SER A 81 3.12 -6.00 15.15
N ASN A 82 2.40 -6.60 14.19
CA ASN A 82 1.95 -7.98 14.35
C ASN A 82 3.14 -8.96 14.43
N THR A 83 2.92 -10.12 15.05
CA THR A 83 3.98 -11.11 15.26
C THR A 83 4.02 -12.21 14.20
N ILE A 84 3.01 -12.28 13.33
CA ILE A 84 2.91 -13.27 12.26
C ILE A 84 3.73 -12.82 11.06
N THR A 85 3.49 -11.59 10.61
CA THR A 85 4.23 -10.93 9.52
C THR A 85 4.71 -9.56 10.02
N PRO A 86 5.80 -9.49 10.80
CA PRO A 86 6.31 -8.23 11.32
C PRO A 86 6.67 -7.27 10.19
N GLY A 87 6.20 -6.02 10.30
CA GLY A 87 6.40 -4.99 9.28
C GLY A 87 5.29 -4.92 8.24
N LEU A 88 4.24 -5.76 8.32
CA LEU A 88 3.10 -5.70 7.40
C LEU A 88 2.50 -4.29 7.38
N GLU A 89 2.45 -3.68 6.19
CA GLU A 89 1.85 -2.35 5.97
C GLU A 89 2.56 -1.19 6.70
N VAL A 90 3.84 -1.34 7.05
CA VAL A 90 4.62 -0.26 7.69
C VAL A 90 4.76 0.96 6.78
N GLU A 91 4.67 0.75 5.49
CA GLU A 91 4.77 1.76 4.42
C GLU A 91 3.65 2.80 4.52
N PHE A 92 2.42 2.43 4.90
CA PHE A 92 1.31 3.37 5.01
C PHE A 92 1.57 4.54 5.97
N PRO A 93 1.97 4.35 7.26
CA PRO A 93 2.28 5.47 8.13
C PRO A 93 3.53 6.25 7.71
N GLU A 94 4.50 5.60 7.03
CA GLU A 94 5.69 6.25 6.50
C GLU A 94 5.35 7.16 5.32
N GLN A 95 4.58 6.65 4.35
CA GLN A 95 4.07 7.40 3.22
C GLN A 95 3.16 8.55 3.65
N ALA A 96 2.23 8.30 4.59
CA ALA A 96 1.36 9.32 5.15
C ALA A 96 2.14 10.47 5.79
N THR A 97 3.22 10.15 6.51
CA THR A 97 4.12 11.14 7.11
C THR A 97 4.84 11.94 6.04
N ALA A 98 5.36 11.29 5.00
CA ALA A 98 6.02 11.94 3.88
C ALA A 98 5.08 12.89 3.12
N PHE A 99 3.84 12.45 2.85
CA PHE A 99 2.81 13.28 2.24
C PHE A 99 2.43 14.46 3.13
N ALA A 100 2.20 14.22 4.43
CA ALA A 100 1.86 15.28 5.39
C ALA A 100 2.96 16.34 5.45
N ASP A 101 4.23 15.96 5.52
CA ASP A 101 5.36 16.88 5.54
C ASP A 101 5.45 17.70 4.24
N TRP A 102 5.26 17.06 3.09
CA TRP A 102 5.21 17.72 1.79
C TRP A 102 4.06 18.75 1.72
N CYS A 103 2.86 18.35 2.11
CA CYS A 103 1.68 19.20 2.11
C CYS A 103 1.79 20.33 3.15
N ASN A 104 2.29 20.04 4.35
CA ASN A 104 2.49 21.01 5.41
C ASN A 104 3.55 22.05 5.07
N ALA A 105 4.58 21.68 4.30
CA ALA A 105 5.57 22.60 3.75
C ALA A 105 4.98 23.59 2.73
N ALA A 106 3.90 23.16 2.03
CA ALA A 106 3.14 23.99 1.10
C ALA A 106 2.10 24.91 1.78
N GLY A 107 1.83 24.70 3.08
CA GLY A 107 0.83 25.44 3.84
C GLY A 107 -0.32 24.61 4.40
N GLY A 108 -0.35 23.30 4.10
CA GLY A 108 -1.37 22.36 4.56
C GLY A 108 -2.67 22.43 3.73
N ILE A 109 -3.76 21.98 4.31
CA ILE A 109 -5.10 22.05 3.72
C ILE A 109 -5.76 23.34 4.21
N ASP A 110 -5.88 24.33 3.34
CA ASP A 110 -6.44 25.64 3.68
C ASP A 110 -5.81 26.27 4.94
N GLY A 111 -4.51 26.11 5.13
CA GLY A 111 -3.76 26.65 6.28
C GLY A 111 -3.80 25.78 7.54
N ARG A 112 -4.36 24.57 7.48
CA ARG A 112 -4.30 23.57 8.54
C ARG A 112 -3.26 22.52 8.22
N LYS A 113 -2.37 22.24 9.16
CA LYS A 113 -1.37 21.17 9.06
C LYS A 113 -2.03 19.81 9.27
N ILE A 114 -1.68 18.85 8.47
CA ILE A 114 -2.01 17.44 8.67
C ILE A 114 -1.17 16.91 9.83
N VAL A 115 -1.81 16.21 10.74
CA VAL A 115 -1.17 15.51 11.88
C VAL A 115 -1.55 14.04 11.74
N ILE A 116 -0.54 13.19 11.57
CA ILE A 116 -0.73 11.76 11.43
C ILE A 116 -0.89 11.11 12.79
N ASP A 117 -1.92 10.31 12.94
CA ASP A 117 -2.14 9.41 14.07
C ASP A 117 -2.01 7.96 13.59
N ASN A 118 -0.84 7.35 13.84
CA ASN A 118 -0.57 5.97 13.47
C ASN A 118 -1.38 5.00 14.33
N ARG A 119 -2.23 4.18 13.70
CA ARG A 119 -3.18 3.24 14.30
C ARG A 119 -2.85 1.80 13.93
N ASP A 120 -1.85 1.26 14.57
CA ASP A 120 -1.39 -0.10 14.38
C ASP A 120 -2.35 -1.11 15.04
N ALA A 121 -3.06 -1.89 14.23
CA ALA A 121 -4.02 -2.90 14.69
C ALA A 121 -3.36 -4.26 15.01
N ALA A 122 -2.12 -4.46 14.59
CA ALA A 122 -1.38 -5.69 14.83
C ALA A 122 -2.20 -6.96 14.49
N LEU A 123 -2.95 -6.93 13.40
CA LEU A 123 -3.93 -7.89 12.87
C LEU A 123 -5.22 -8.00 13.70
N PHE A 124 -5.13 -8.11 15.02
CA PHE A 124 -6.27 -8.53 15.84
C PHE A 124 -6.93 -7.40 16.65
N ASN A 125 -6.42 -6.16 16.55
CA ASN A 125 -6.92 -5.03 17.34
C ASN A 125 -7.67 -3.99 16.49
N ALA A 126 -8.16 -4.35 15.30
CA ALA A 126 -8.88 -3.44 14.39
C ALA A 126 -10.01 -2.68 15.10
N ALA A 127 -10.86 -3.38 15.85
CA ALA A 127 -11.95 -2.76 16.61
C ALA A 127 -11.45 -1.77 17.69
N GLN A 128 -10.35 -2.08 18.36
CA GLN A 128 -9.78 -1.22 19.40
C GLN A 128 -9.19 0.05 18.81
N GLN A 129 -8.39 -0.07 17.75
CA GLN A 129 -7.75 1.07 17.08
C GLN A 129 -8.80 1.99 16.43
N THR A 130 -9.82 1.42 15.80
CA THR A 130 -10.95 2.19 15.26
C THR A 130 -11.70 2.93 16.37
N THR A 131 -11.94 2.30 17.52
CA THR A 131 -12.56 2.96 18.68
C THR A 131 -11.74 4.13 19.17
N ALA A 132 -10.41 4.01 19.18
CA ALA A 132 -9.51 5.09 19.57
C ALA A 132 -9.53 6.24 18.54
N ALA A 133 -9.45 5.93 17.25
CA ALA A 133 -9.57 6.91 16.16
C ALA A 133 -10.89 7.70 16.24
N CYS A 134 -12.00 7.02 16.55
CA CYS A 134 -13.31 7.65 16.75
C CYS A 134 -13.34 8.75 17.83
N GLN A 135 -12.35 8.83 18.71
CA GLN A 135 -12.33 9.85 19.77
C GLN A 135 -11.71 11.17 19.30
N ILE A 136 -10.69 11.12 18.45
CA ILE A 136 -9.84 12.30 18.18
C ILE A 136 -9.58 12.58 16.71
N ASP A 137 -9.76 11.62 15.81
CA ASP A 137 -9.40 11.78 14.41
C ASP A 137 -10.57 12.27 13.57
N PHE A 138 -10.28 13.06 12.56
CA PHE A 138 -11.25 13.58 11.60
C PHE A 138 -11.74 12.48 10.68
N MET A 139 -10.83 11.79 10.03
CA MET A 139 -11.05 10.70 9.09
C MET A 139 -9.91 9.69 9.19
N ALA A 140 -10.08 8.52 8.58
CA ALA A 140 -9.01 7.60 8.27
C ALA A 140 -8.62 7.76 6.79
N VAL A 141 -7.30 7.79 6.48
CA VAL A 141 -6.82 8.03 5.11
C VAL A 141 -5.55 7.22 4.84
N GLY A 142 -5.48 6.58 3.67
CA GLY A 142 -4.28 6.02 3.08
C GLY A 142 -3.66 4.87 3.86
N GLY A 143 -4.48 4.12 4.57
CA GLY A 143 -4.06 2.91 5.26
C GLY A 143 -5.14 1.83 5.18
N GLY A 144 -4.86 0.67 5.71
CA GLY A 144 -5.77 -0.46 5.77
C GLY A 144 -5.47 -1.37 6.96
N MET A 145 -6.16 -2.48 7.05
CA MET A 145 -5.95 -3.55 8.02
C MET A 145 -6.31 -4.87 7.36
N ALA A 146 -5.43 -5.87 7.43
CA ALA A 146 -5.66 -7.17 6.81
C ALA A 146 -6.91 -7.89 7.34
N LEU A 147 -7.27 -7.66 8.60
CA LEU A 147 -8.50 -8.18 9.21
C LEU A 147 -9.46 -7.03 9.55
N ASP A 148 -9.95 -6.32 8.53
CA ASP A 148 -10.69 -5.06 8.63
C ASP A 148 -12.17 -5.16 9.05
N GLN A 149 -12.79 -6.34 8.89
CA GLN A 149 -14.23 -6.54 9.15
C GLN A 149 -14.71 -6.01 10.51
N PRO A 150 -14.00 -6.22 11.64
CA PRO A 150 -14.46 -5.75 12.95
C PRO A 150 -14.46 -4.22 13.11
N ALA A 151 -13.74 -3.50 12.27
CA ALA A 151 -13.65 -2.03 12.30
C ALA A 151 -14.91 -1.35 11.74
N VAL A 152 -15.53 -1.94 10.72
CA VAL A 152 -16.61 -1.32 9.93
C VAL A 152 -17.78 -0.83 10.77
N PRO A 153 -18.45 -1.66 11.60
CA PRO A 153 -19.63 -1.20 12.37
C PRO A 153 -19.26 -0.12 13.40
N ILE A 154 -18.01 -0.07 13.86
CA ILE A 154 -17.53 0.93 14.83
C ILE A 154 -17.34 2.26 14.11
N ARG A 155 -16.69 2.24 12.95
CA ARG A 155 -16.38 3.39 12.12
C ARG A 155 -17.66 4.07 11.63
N GLU A 156 -18.58 3.30 11.04
CA GLU A 156 -19.88 3.81 10.59
C GLU A 156 -20.67 4.43 11.74
N LYS A 157 -20.73 3.77 12.90
CA LYS A 157 -21.47 4.27 14.07
C LYS A 157 -20.94 5.58 14.61
N CYS A 158 -19.63 5.80 14.59
CA CYS A 158 -19.02 7.03 15.09
C CYS A 158 -18.86 8.12 14.03
N GLY A 159 -19.13 7.80 12.75
CA GLY A 159 -18.97 8.71 11.62
C GLY A 159 -17.50 9.06 11.37
N LEU A 160 -16.58 8.10 11.48
CA LEU A 160 -15.18 8.24 11.10
C LEU A 160 -15.02 7.92 9.61
N GLY A 161 -15.39 8.81 8.72
CA GLY A 161 -15.24 8.55 7.28
C GLY A 161 -13.85 8.08 6.87
N GLN A 162 -13.77 7.31 5.80
CA GLN A 162 -12.50 6.76 5.31
C GLN A 162 -12.30 7.01 3.81
N ILE A 163 -11.07 7.36 3.42
CA ILE A 163 -10.54 7.14 2.08
C ILE A 163 -9.39 6.16 2.27
N THR A 164 -9.68 4.90 1.94
CA THR A 164 -8.84 3.77 2.34
C THR A 164 -7.64 3.58 1.40
N GLY A 165 -6.51 3.13 1.89
CA GLY A 165 -5.45 2.55 1.05
C GLY A 165 -5.99 1.30 0.39
N TYR A 166 -6.40 0.31 1.19
CA TYR A 166 -7.04 -0.89 0.67
C TYR A 166 -8.17 -1.40 1.56
N VAL A 167 -8.94 -2.34 1.04
CA VAL A 167 -10.02 -3.05 1.72
C VAL A 167 -9.94 -4.54 1.42
N VAL A 168 -10.28 -5.37 2.40
CA VAL A 168 -10.18 -6.82 2.29
C VAL A 168 -11.55 -7.48 2.36
N SER A 169 -12.27 -7.33 3.47
CA SER A 169 -13.57 -7.97 3.66
C SER A 169 -14.69 -7.34 2.84
N ASN A 170 -15.68 -8.14 2.43
CA ASN A 170 -16.90 -7.60 1.79
C ASN A 170 -17.61 -6.55 2.65
N ALA A 171 -17.53 -6.65 3.97
CA ALA A 171 -18.08 -5.64 4.86
C ALA A 171 -17.39 -4.28 4.67
N SER A 172 -16.08 -4.26 4.53
CA SER A 172 -15.30 -3.04 4.28
C SER A 172 -15.52 -2.52 2.86
N VAL A 173 -15.51 -3.42 1.86
CA VAL A 173 -15.80 -3.07 0.45
C VAL A 173 -17.15 -2.37 0.30
N LEU A 174 -18.16 -2.71 1.12
CA LEU A 174 -19.50 -2.14 1.07
C LEU A 174 -19.79 -1.10 2.17
N ALA A 175 -18.77 -0.61 2.87
CA ALA A 175 -18.96 0.35 3.94
C ALA A 175 -19.56 1.68 3.44
N SER A 176 -20.57 2.21 4.15
CA SER A 176 -21.33 3.39 3.73
C SER A 176 -20.62 4.73 3.99
N ASP A 177 -19.57 4.71 4.78
CA ASP A 177 -18.78 5.88 5.21
C ASP A 177 -17.39 5.93 4.53
N GLN A 178 -17.26 5.32 3.36
CA GLN A 178 -15.99 5.12 2.69
C GLN A 178 -16.04 5.43 1.19
N VAL A 179 -14.90 5.89 0.67
CA VAL A 179 -14.54 5.84 -0.75
C VAL A 179 -13.25 5.05 -0.88
N ASP A 180 -13.27 4.06 -1.76
CA ASP A 180 -12.10 3.27 -2.14
C ASP A 180 -11.58 3.77 -3.51
N PRO A 181 -10.42 4.44 -3.57
CA PRO A 181 -9.86 4.91 -4.83
C PRO A 181 -9.32 3.78 -5.72
N GLY A 182 -9.05 2.60 -5.17
CA GLY A 182 -8.69 1.39 -5.91
C GLY A 182 -9.89 0.72 -6.62
N GLY A 183 -11.11 1.11 -6.26
CA GLY A 183 -12.35 0.64 -6.92
C GLY A 183 -12.77 -0.77 -6.53
N GLY A 184 -12.57 -1.16 -5.27
CA GLY A 184 -13.03 -2.45 -4.75
C GLY A 184 -14.55 -2.59 -4.85
N ASN A 185 -15.02 -3.77 -5.25
CA ASN A 185 -16.44 -4.12 -5.25
C ASN A 185 -16.66 -5.63 -5.01
N THR A 186 -17.91 -6.04 -4.81
CA THR A 186 -18.24 -7.42 -4.43
C THR A 186 -18.79 -8.27 -5.56
N ASP A 187 -19.18 -7.68 -6.70
CA ASP A 187 -19.85 -8.39 -7.80
C ASP A 187 -19.03 -8.51 -9.07
N SER A 188 -17.87 -7.88 -9.13
CA SER A 188 -16.97 -7.95 -10.28
C SER A 188 -15.51 -7.82 -9.87
N ILE A 189 -14.61 -8.16 -10.79
CA ILE A 189 -13.15 -8.11 -10.57
C ILE A 189 -12.42 -7.86 -11.88
N THR A 190 -11.36 -7.07 -11.85
CA THR A 190 -10.39 -7.00 -12.95
C THR A 190 -9.63 -8.32 -13.02
N ALA A 191 -9.72 -9.01 -14.13
CA ALA A 191 -9.20 -10.38 -14.29
C ALA A 191 -8.49 -10.59 -15.65
N GLY A 192 -8.21 -9.52 -16.38
CA GLY A 192 -7.55 -9.58 -17.68
C GLY A 192 -6.19 -10.25 -17.66
N TYR A 193 -5.48 -10.16 -16.54
CA TYR A 193 -4.19 -10.80 -16.31
C TYR A 193 -4.28 -12.34 -16.32
N PHE A 194 -5.33 -12.96 -15.78
CA PHE A 194 -5.56 -14.39 -15.93
C PHE A 194 -5.70 -14.76 -17.41
N GLY A 195 -6.42 -13.94 -18.19
CA GLY A 195 -6.57 -14.14 -19.63
C GLY A 195 -5.26 -13.99 -20.41
N ALA A 196 -4.37 -13.08 -19.99
CA ALA A 196 -3.03 -12.93 -20.55
C ALA A 196 -2.19 -14.19 -20.31
N LEU A 197 -2.19 -14.71 -19.08
CA LEU A 197 -1.50 -15.95 -18.72
C LEU A 197 -2.12 -17.18 -19.40
N THR A 198 -3.44 -17.22 -19.59
CA THR A 198 -4.10 -18.29 -20.39
C THR A 198 -3.55 -18.33 -21.82
N LYS A 199 -3.32 -17.19 -22.44
CA LYS A 199 -2.74 -17.13 -23.81
C LYS A 199 -1.27 -17.54 -23.82
N ALA A 200 -0.49 -17.11 -22.82
CA ALA A 200 0.95 -17.40 -22.72
C ALA A 200 1.20 -18.86 -22.33
N TYR A 201 0.39 -19.42 -21.43
CA TYR A 201 0.58 -20.74 -20.83
C TYR A 201 -0.67 -21.63 -20.95
N PRO A 202 -1.24 -21.87 -22.16
CA PRO A 202 -2.55 -22.48 -22.36
C PRO A 202 -2.68 -23.91 -21.84
N LYS A 203 -1.56 -24.61 -21.65
CA LYS A 203 -1.55 -25.98 -21.08
C LYS A 203 -1.44 -25.93 -19.55
N ALA A 204 -0.62 -25.03 -19.01
CA ALA A 204 -0.37 -24.94 -17.58
C ALA A 204 -1.62 -24.54 -16.79
N VAL A 205 -2.40 -23.58 -17.29
CA VAL A 205 -3.63 -23.10 -16.62
C VAL A 205 -4.74 -24.15 -16.56
N LYS A 206 -4.56 -25.33 -17.20
CA LYS A 206 -5.53 -26.45 -17.11
C LYS A 206 -5.37 -27.31 -15.85
N ALA A 207 -4.34 -27.03 -15.06
CA ALA A 207 -4.14 -27.60 -13.73
C ALA A 207 -3.62 -26.49 -12.81
N ALA A 208 -4.50 -25.56 -12.45
CA ALA A 208 -4.18 -24.44 -11.59
C ALA A 208 -4.36 -24.81 -10.11
N GLY A 209 -3.47 -24.28 -9.27
CA GLY A 209 -3.61 -24.25 -7.83
C GLY A 209 -3.83 -22.82 -7.38
N MET A 210 -4.76 -22.61 -6.47
CA MET A 210 -5.05 -21.34 -5.82
C MET A 210 -5.19 -21.55 -4.31
N GLY A 211 -5.36 -20.49 -3.55
CA GLY A 211 -5.61 -20.59 -2.13
C GLY A 211 -5.76 -19.26 -1.44
N ALA A 212 -6.20 -19.31 -0.18
CA ALA A 212 -6.42 -18.17 0.68
C ALA A 212 -6.19 -18.58 2.15
N GLY A 213 -5.78 -17.65 3.01
CA GLY A 213 -5.83 -17.87 4.44
C GLY A 213 -7.26 -18.15 4.95
N ASP A 214 -7.42 -18.97 5.98
CA ASP A 214 -8.70 -19.49 6.49
C ASP A 214 -9.54 -18.46 7.28
N THR A 215 -9.58 -17.21 6.83
CA THR A 215 -10.42 -16.15 7.41
C THR A 215 -11.34 -15.54 6.36
N PRO A 216 -12.57 -15.12 6.72
CA PRO A 216 -13.50 -14.50 5.78
C PRO A 216 -12.88 -13.32 5.01
N SER A 217 -12.10 -12.48 5.67
CA SER A 217 -11.47 -11.32 5.04
C SER A 217 -10.57 -11.70 3.86
N VAL A 218 -9.87 -12.83 3.92
CA VAL A 218 -8.97 -13.29 2.86
C VAL A 218 -9.66 -14.29 1.92
N LEU A 219 -10.52 -15.18 2.43
CA LEU A 219 -11.24 -16.16 1.62
C LEU A 219 -12.17 -15.49 0.60
N GLN A 220 -12.86 -14.42 0.96
CA GLN A 220 -13.82 -13.76 0.08
C GLN A 220 -13.18 -13.19 -1.19
N PRO A 221 -12.11 -12.36 -1.14
CA PRO A 221 -11.46 -11.84 -2.35
C PRO A 221 -10.79 -12.95 -3.18
N GLU A 222 -10.18 -13.96 -2.54
CA GLU A 222 -9.50 -15.02 -3.25
C GLU A 222 -10.46 -16.02 -3.93
N THR A 223 -11.61 -16.31 -3.31
CA THR A 223 -12.68 -17.07 -3.97
C THR A 223 -13.27 -16.30 -5.16
N LYS A 224 -13.37 -14.97 -5.04
CA LYS A 224 -13.74 -14.11 -6.18
C LYS A 224 -12.71 -14.19 -7.31
N ALA A 225 -11.41 -14.19 -6.97
CA ALA A 225 -10.33 -14.36 -7.94
C ALA A 225 -10.36 -15.75 -8.61
N GLU A 226 -10.68 -16.82 -7.87
CA GLU A 226 -10.87 -18.17 -8.41
C GLU A 226 -11.95 -18.19 -9.52
N PHE A 227 -13.14 -17.67 -9.23
CA PHE A 227 -14.22 -17.61 -10.23
C PHE A 227 -13.82 -16.78 -11.46
N ALA A 228 -13.06 -15.71 -11.26
CA ALA A 228 -12.57 -14.90 -12.36
C ALA A 228 -11.49 -15.61 -13.18
N ALA A 229 -10.58 -16.34 -12.56
CA ALA A 229 -9.58 -17.18 -13.24
C ALA A 229 -10.25 -18.27 -14.08
N GLU A 230 -11.27 -18.95 -13.55
CA GLU A 230 -12.05 -19.95 -14.29
C GLU A 230 -12.77 -19.34 -15.49
N ALA A 231 -13.38 -18.17 -15.33
CA ALA A 231 -14.02 -17.43 -16.43
C ALA A 231 -13.01 -17.04 -17.52
N GLN A 232 -11.73 -16.88 -17.17
CA GLN A 232 -10.62 -16.63 -18.10
C GLN A 232 -9.95 -17.91 -18.63
N GLY A 233 -10.50 -19.09 -18.29
CA GLY A 233 -10.12 -20.37 -18.87
C GLY A 233 -9.12 -21.18 -18.04
N TRP A 234 -8.87 -20.78 -16.80
CA TRP A 234 -8.16 -21.63 -15.85
C TRP A 234 -9.04 -22.80 -15.42
N LYS A 235 -8.41 -23.87 -14.98
CA LYS A 235 -9.08 -24.98 -14.31
C LYS A 235 -8.40 -25.17 -12.96
N VAL A 236 -9.02 -24.68 -11.91
CA VAL A 236 -8.55 -24.88 -10.55
C VAL A 236 -8.77 -26.35 -10.17
N VAL A 237 -7.69 -27.04 -9.81
CA VAL A 237 -7.70 -28.45 -9.41
C VAL A 237 -7.42 -28.62 -7.94
N ASP A 238 -6.95 -27.57 -7.28
CA ASP A 238 -6.71 -27.50 -5.84
C ASP A 238 -6.82 -26.05 -5.36
N PHE A 239 -7.68 -25.81 -4.38
CA PHE A 239 -7.79 -24.54 -3.67
C PHE A 239 -7.45 -24.80 -2.20
N LEU A 240 -6.39 -24.17 -1.69
CA LEU A 240 -5.91 -24.38 -0.32
C LEU A 240 -6.44 -23.31 0.62
N GLU A 241 -6.79 -23.72 1.83
CA GLU A 241 -7.22 -22.83 2.90
C GLU A 241 -6.31 -23.03 4.14
N PRO A 242 -5.03 -22.63 4.07
CA PRO A 242 -4.14 -22.73 5.22
C PRO A 242 -4.54 -21.73 6.30
N PRO A 243 -4.21 -22.00 7.58
CA PRO A 243 -4.29 -20.99 8.63
C PRO A 243 -3.50 -19.73 8.25
N VAL A 244 -4.00 -18.53 8.57
CA VAL A 244 -3.28 -17.26 8.30
C VAL A 244 -1.88 -17.19 8.95
N SER A 245 -1.56 -18.07 9.90
CA SER A 245 -0.27 -18.16 10.56
C SER A 245 0.48 -19.45 10.21
N VAL A 246 0.75 -19.65 8.91
CA VAL A 246 1.49 -20.85 8.47
C VAL A 246 2.97 -20.74 8.82
N GLU A 247 3.45 -21.61 9.71
CA GLU A 247 4.87 -21.72 10.03
C GLU A 247 5.65 -22.63 9.07
N ASN A 248 4.97 -23.57 8.40
CA ASN A 248 5.60 -24.56 7.52
C ASN A 248 4.77 -24.78 6.25
N TRP A 249 5.27 -24.27 5.13
CA TRP A 249 4.62 -24.40 3.83
C TRP A 249 4.89 -25.72 3.10
N ALA A 250 5.81 -26.57 3.57
CA ALA A 250 6.17 -27.79 2.87
C ALA A 250 4.95 -28.74 2.59
N PRO A 251 4.01 -28.98 3.52
CA PRO A 251 2.86 -29.83 3.23
C PRO A 251 1.95 -29.28 2.13
N TYR A 252 1.76 -27.97 2.07
CA TYR A 252 0.93 -27.31 1.06
C TYR A 252 1.58 -27.35 -0.31
N VAL A 253 2.88 -27.11 -0.40
CA VAL A 253 3.66 -27.27 -1.63
C VAL A 253 3.63 -28.71 -2.13
N GLU A 254 3.79 -29.69 -1.25
CA GLU A 254 3.66 -31.12 -1.59
C GLU A 254 2.25 -31.46 -2.09
N GLN A 255 1.19 -30.87 -1.51
CA GLN A 255 -0.18 -31.08 -1.98
C GLN A 255 -0.36 -30.57 -3.41
N TYR A 256 0.06 -29.35 -3.73
CA TYR A 256 0.04 -28.82 -5.10
C TYR A 256 0.81 -29.74 -6.07
N GLN A 257 1.98 -30.21 -5.67
CA GLN A 257 2.79 -31.11 -6.49
C GLN A 257 2.07 -32.45 -6.72
N GLN A 258 1.46 -33.05 -5.69
CA GLN A 258 0.70 -34.32 -5.78
C GLN A 258 -0.56 -34.17 -6.65
N LYS A 259 -1.21 -33.01 -6.64
CA LYS A 259 -2.37 -32.69 -7.48
C LYS A 259 -1.99 -32.36 -8.91
N GLY A 260 -0.69 -32.29 -9.22
CA GLY A 260 -0.17 -31.97 -10.54
C GLY A 260 -0.42 -30.52 -10.97
N VAL A 261 -0.45 -29.61 -10.02
CA VAL A 261 -0.60 -28.17 -10.29
C VAL A 261 0.57 -27.68 -11.13
N THR A 262 0.26 -26.94 -12.20
CA THR A 262 1.24 -26.41 -13.17
C THR A 262 1.13 -24.91 -13.39
N ALA A 263 0.10 -24.26 -12.88
CA ALA A 263 -0.05 -22.80 -12.79
C ALA A 263 -0.44 -22.46 -11.36
N LEU A 264 0.22 -21.51 -10.75
CA LEU A 264 0.06 -21.27 -9.32
C LEU A 264 -0.27 -19.81 -9.02
N TRP A 265 -1.35 -19.61 -8.26
CA TRP A 265 -1.66 -18.43 -7.47
C TRP A 265 -1.73 -18.93 -6.03
N PRO A 266 -0.64 -18.83 -5.25
CA PRO A 266 -0.58 -19.40 -3.92
C PRO A 266 -1.54 -18.69 -2.96
N ALA A 267 -1.81 -19.34 -1.84
CA ALA A 267 -2.55 -18.70 -0.75
C ALA A 267 -1.83 -17.40 -0.34
N ASP A 268 -2.60 -16.33 -0.26
CA ASP A 268 -2.11 -15.03 0.15
C ASP A 268 -1.94 -14.99 1.67
N ASP A 269 -0.69 -14.90 2.11
CA ASP A 269 -0.30 -14.69 3.51
C ASP A 269 0.59 -13.45 3.68
N SER A 270 0.68 -12.60 2.66
CA SER A 270 1.51 -11.40 2.60
C SER A 270 3.02 -11.67 2.74
N ASN A 271 3.46 -12.94 2.72
CA ASN A 271 4.87 -13.31 2.87
C ASN A 271 5.26 -14.47 1.94
N PHE A 272 5.80 -14.12 0.78
CA PHE A 272 6.23 -15.12 -0.21
C PHE A 272 7.46 -15.93 0.21
N THR A 273 8.30 -15.41 1.13
CA THR A 273 9.59 -16.03 1.51
C THR A 273 9.50 -17.49 1.92
N PRO A 274 8.66 -17.88 2.92
CA PRO A 274 8.62 -19.27 3.35
C PRO A 274 8.03 -20.20 2.30
N PHE A 275 7.10 -19.70 1.47
CA PHE A 275 6.54 -20.46 0.36
C PHE A 275 7.58 -20.71 -0.75
N ALA A 276 8.35 -19.68 -1.14
CA ALA A 276 9.44 -19.77 -2.12
C ALA A 276 10.53 -20.77 -1.67
N GLN A 277 10.90 -20.76 -0.38
CA GLN A 277 11.84 -21.70 0.20
C GLN A 277 11.31 -23.15 0.19
N ALA A 278 10.03 -23.34 0.50
CA ALA A 278 9.39 -24.65 0.46
C ALA A 278 9.35 -25.20 -0.98
N MET A 279 9.00 -24.39 -1.98
CA MET A 279 9.03 -24.77 -3.40
C MET A 279 10.43 -25.21 -3.83
N THR A 280 11.45 -24.41 -3.49
CA THR A 280 12.86 -24.70 -3.83
C THR A 280 13.31 -26.00 -3.18
N THR A 281 12.96 -26.21 -1.90
CA THR A 281 13.32 -27.42 -1.15
C THR A 281 12.65 -28.67 -1.71
N ALA A 282 11.38 -28.57 -2.10
CA ALA A 282 10.62 -29.67 -2.68
C ALA A 282 10.99 -29.95 -4.16
N GLY A 283 11.78 -29.09 -4.80
CA GLY A 283 12.05 -29.16 -6.24
C GLY A 283 10.76 -29.03 -7.06
N TYR A 284 9.80 -28.22 -6.60
CA TYR A 284 8.53 -28.01 -7.26
C TYR A 284 8.60 -26.83 -8.24
N HIS A 285 8.38 -27.12 -9.52
CA HIS A 285 8.54 -26.16 -10.60
C HIS A 285 7.28 -26.13 -11.48
N PRO A 286 6.19 -25.42 -11.08
CA PRO A 286 5.09 -25.12 -11.97
C PRO A 286 5.59 -24.28 -13.17
N ALA A 287 4.77 -24.09 -14.19
CA ALA A 287 5.16 -23.27 -15.34
C ALA A 287 5.36 -21.78 -14.99
N PHE A 288 4.62 -21.32 -13.99
CA PHE A 288 4.76 -19.96 -13.40
C PHE A 288 4.09 -19.90 -12.03
N VAL A 289 4.46 -18.85 -11.28
CA VAL A 289 3.73 -18.34 -10.11
C VAL A 289 3.20 -16.95 -10.47
N LEU A 290 1.93 -16.69 -10.19
CA LEU A 290 1.31 -15.37 -10.22
C LEU A 290 1.07 -14.91 -8.80
N LEU A 291 1.46 -13.69 -8.50
CA LEU A 291 1.26 -13.04 -7.20
C LEU A 291 0.37 -11.80 -7.39
N GLY A 292 -0.32 -11.40 -6.35
CA GLY A 292 -1.05 -10.15 -6.29
C GLY A 292 -0.12 -8.93 -6.21
N THR A 293 -0.69 -7.76 -6.40
CA THR A 293 0.03 -6.49 -6.48
C THR A 293 0.81 -6.15 -5.19
N GLN A 294 0.34 -6.58 -4.01
CA GLN A 294 1.02 -6.40 -2.71
C GLN A 294 2.41 -7.05 -2.63
N PHE A 295 2.74 -7.91 -3.58
CA PHE A 295 4.06 -8.50 -3.72
C PHE A 295 5.02 -7.70 -4.62
N ASP A 296 4.62 -6.52 -5.12
CA ASP A 296 5.54 -5.59 -5.81
C ASP A 296 6.39 -4.84 -4.77
N ASN A 297 7.28 -5.59 -4.12
CA ASN A 297 8.13 -5.11 -3.04
C ASN A 297 9.55 -5.70 -3.10
N THR A 298 10.45 -5.08 -2.35
CA THR A 298 11.88 -5.48 -2.32
C THR A 298 12.10 -6.87 -1.73
N GLN A 299 11.23 -7.35 -0.83
CA GLN A 299 11.36 -8.69 -0.26
C GLN A 299 11.04 -9.78 -1.29
N THR A 300 10.01 -9.62 -2.09
CA THR A 300 9.67 -10.56 -3.19
C THR A 300 10.80 -10.64 -4.22
N GLN A 301 11.40 -9.50 -4.58
CA GLN A 301 12.59 -9.51 -5.46
C GLN A 301 13.72 -10.29 -4.84
N LYS A 302 14.00 -10.10 -3.55
CA LYS A 302 15.05 -10.81 -2.83
C LYS A 302 14.77 -12.32 -2.77
N ASP A 303 13.52 -12.73 -2.56
CA ASP A 303 13.13 -14.13 -2.53
C ASP A 303 13.42 -14.84 -3.85
N VAL A 304 13.15 -14.18 -4.98
CA VAL A 304 13.50 -14.72 -6.32
C VAL A 304 15.01 -14.76 -6.53
N ALA A 305 15.74 -13.75 -6.05
CA ALA A 305 17.20 -13.71 -6.15
C ALA A 305 17.87 -14.83 -5.32
N ASP A 306 17.37 -15.08 -4.11
CA ASP A 306 17.90 -16.10 -3.19
C ASP A 306 17.47 -17.53 -3.60
N ASN A 307 16.41 -17.68 -4.41
CA ASN A 307 15.87 -18.97 -4.86
C ASN A 307 15.91 -19.08 -6.41
N PRO A 308 17.08 -19.15 -7.04
CA PRO A 308 17.23 -19.10 -8.52
C PRO A 308 16.61 -20.29 -9.27
N SER A 309 16.14 -21.30 -8.55
CA SER A 309 15.41 -22.45 -9.12
C SER A 309 13.91 -22.21 -9.23
N LEU A 310 13.38 -21.11 -8.70
CA LEU A 310 11.96 -20.79 -8.84
C LEU A 310 11.55 -20.70 -10.31
N PRO A 311 10.32 -21.09 -10.65
CA PRO A 311 9.74 -20.80 -11.97
C PRO A 311 9.61 -19.29 -12.20
N PRO A 312 9.24 -18.84 -13.41
CA PRO A 312 8.89 -17.45 -13.63
C PRO A 312 7.84 -16.97 -12.61
N VAL A 313 8.13 -15.88 -11.92
CA VAL A 313 7.22 -15.22 -10.97
C VAL A 313 6.72 -13.94 -11.63
N TYR A 314 5.42 -13.80 -11.68
CA TYR A 314 4.72 -12.62 -12.20
C TYR A 314 3.90 -11.96 -11.09
N ILE A 315 3.70 -10.66 -11.24
CA ILE A 315 2.79 -9.88 -10.40
C ILE A 315 1.80 -9.19 -11.35
N GLU A 316 0.53 -9.25 -11.01
CA GLU A 316 -0.47 -8.41 -11.64
C GLU A 316 -0.54 -7.06 -10.92
N THR A 317 -0.80 -5.97 -11.65
CA THR A 317 -0.90 -4.66 -11.02
C THR A 317 -1.86 -3.73 -11.75
N GLY A 318 -2.53 -2.88 -10.95
CA GLY A 318 -3.25 -1.69 -11.39
C GLY A 318 -2.45 -0.39 -11.15
N TRP A 319 -1.21 -0.46 -10.67
CA TRP A 319 -0.37 0.69 -10.35
C TRP A 319 0.83 0.83 -11.29
N TRP A 320 1.38 2.03 -11.38
CA TRP A 320 2.53 2.30 -12.24
C TRP A 320 3.77 1.66 -11.64
N PRO A 321 4.51 0.81 -12.40
CA PRO A 321 5.67 0.11 -11.86
C PRO A 321 6.71 1.07 -11.30
N LEU A 322 7.08 0.96 -10.03
CA LEU A 322 8.07 1.81 -9.36
C LEU A 322 9.43 1.80 -10.07
N ALA A 323 9.81 0.67 -10.68
CA ALA A 323 11.01 0.58 -11.52
C ALA A 323 10.98 1.53 -12.75
N GLN A 324 9.82 2.05 -13.12
CA GLN A 324 9.61 3.00 -14.20
C GLN A 324 9.12 4.37 -13.72
N ALA A 325 9.28 4.70 -12.44
CA ALA A 325 8.81 5.95 -11.84
C ALA A 325 9.20 7.19 -12.64
N SER A 326 10.45 7.25 -13.15
CA SER A 326 10.94 8.38 -13.97
C SER A 326 10.20 8.59 -15.30
N GLN A 327 9.32 7.68 -15.70
CA GLN A 327 8.48 7.80 -16.90
C GLN A 327 7.07 8.31 -16.58
N ASN A 328 6.73 8.44 -15.29
CA ASN A 328 5.46 8.96 -14.82
C ASN A 328 5.70 10.07 -13.79
N PRO A 329 5.36 11.33 -14.11
CA PRO A 329 5.63 12.44 -13.21
C PRO A 329 4.99 12.35 -11.83
N SER A 330 3.86 11.66 -11.69
CA SER A 330 3.19 11.47 -10.40
C SER A 330 3.92 10.44 -9.52
N THR A 331 4.30 9.30 -10.09
CA THR A 331 5.12 8.29 -9.40
C THR A 331 6.54 8.82 -9.11
N GLU A 332 7.14 9.63 -10.01
CA GLU A 332 8.43 10.27 -9.75
C GLU A 332 8.36 11.26 -8.58
N GLU A 333 7.25 12.01 -8.45
CA GLU A 333 7.04 12.89 -7.28
C GLU A 333 6.87 12.09 -6.00
N LEU A 334 6.12 10.97 -6.02
CA LEU A 334 6.01 10.06 -4.87
C LEU A 334 7.39 9.58 -4.41
N VAL A 335 8.19 9.02 -5.30
CA VAL A 335 9.56 8.58 -5.00
C VAL A 335 10.41 9.74 -4.46
N THR A 336 10.24 10.95 -5.00
CA THR A 336 10.97 12.14 -4.55
C THR A 336 10.61 12.53 -3.12
N ILE A 337 9.32 12.54 -2.75
CA ILE A 337 8.91 12.89 -1.39
C ILE A 337 9.30 11.79 -0.39
N MET A 338 9.19 10.52 -0.75
CA MET A 338 9.64 9.41 0.09
C MET A 338 11.13 9.52 0.38
N HIS A 339 11.98 9.68 -0.62
CA HIS A 339 13.41 9.90 -0.42
C HIS A 339 13.74 11.13 0.43
N LYS A 340 12.88 12.15 0.42
CA LYS A 340 13.11 13.38 1.17
C LYS A 340 12.67 13.28 2.62
N TYR A 341 11.53 12.65 2.89
CA TYR A 341 10.85 12.71 4.18
C TYR A 341 10.84 11.37 4.93
N ALA A 342 10.84 10.22 4.22
CA ALA A 342 10.93 8.86 4.74
C ALA A 342 12.29 8.23 4.37
N LYS A 343 13.39 8.83 4.86
CA LYS A 343 14.74 8.49 4.41
C LYS A 343 15.20 7.13 4.91
N GLY A 344 15.53 6.27 3.96
CA GLY A 344 16.16 4.96 4.21
C GLY A 344 15.16 3.82 4.20
N ASP A 345 13.89 4.12 4.13
CA ASP A 345 12.85 3.12 4.00
C ASP A 345 12.73 2.66 2.53
N PRO A 346 12.48 1.38 2.26
CA PRO A 346 12.18 0.89 0.92
C PRO A 346 10.90 1.60 0.42
N ILE A 347 10.80 1.79 -0.87
CA ILE A 347 9.55 2.28 -1.50
C ILE A 347 8.99 1.10 -2.27
N ASP A 348 7.76 0.73 -1.96
CA ASP A 348 7.07 -0.38 -2.63
C ASP A 348 5.57 -0.09 -2.86
N PHE A 349 4.80 -1.12 -3.13
CA PHE A 349 3.42 -0.99 -3.55
C PHE A 349 2.53 -0.24 -2.55
N ASP A 350 2.65 -0.50 -1.25
CA ASP A 350 1.79 0.13 -0.23
C ASP A 350 1.98 1.66 -0.18
N ASP A 351 3.17 2.17 -0.58
CA ASP A 351 3.40 3.61 -0.74
C ASP A 351 2.58 4.20 -1.89
N GLU A 352 2.40 3.48 -3.01
CA GLU A 352 1.59 3.95 -4.14
C GLU A 352 0.10 3.94 -3.78
N GLU A 353 -0.36 2.89 -3.12
CA GLU A 353 -1.73 2.72 -2.67
C GLU A 353 -2.11 3.75 -1.59
N GLY A 354 -1.21 3.97 -0.64
CA GLY A 354 -1.34 5.07 0.33
C GLY A 354 -1.41 6.43 -0.35
N ALA A 355 -0.50 6.71 -1.28
CA ALA A 355 -0.41 7.99 -1.97
C ALA A 355 -1.68 8.34 -2.76
N GLU A 356 -2.27 7.39 -3.49
CA GLU A 356 -3.50 7.66 -4.25
C GLU A 356 -4.63 8.12 -3.36
N SER A 357 -4.75 7.52 -2.18
CA SER A 357 -5.76 7.86 -1.17
C SER A 357 -5.53 9.24 -0.57
N TRP A 358 -4.29 9.57 -0.25
CA TRP A 358 -3.93 10.90 0.24
C TRP A 358 -4.16 11.99 -0.80
N LEU A 359 -3.90 11.71 -2.07
CA LEU A 359 -4.14 12.64 -3.18
C LEU A 359 -5.64 12.90 -3.36
N LEU A 360 -6.47 11.85 -3.30
CA LEU A 360 -7.92 11.97 -3.39
C LEU A 360 -8.48 12.75 -2.19
N TRP A 361 -8.04 12.40 -0.98
CA TRP A 361 -8.46 13.08 0.23
C TRP A 361 -8.09 14.56 0.20
N ALA A 362 -6.85 14.90 -0.12
CA ALA A 362 -6.42 16.30 -0.13
C ALA A 362 -7.15 17.13 -1.19
N LYS A 363 -7.40 16.56 -2.37
CA LYS A 363 -8.22 17.18 -3.42
C LYS A 363 -9.64 17.43 -2.95
N ALA A 364 -10.27 16.45 -2.33
CA ALA A 364 -11.63 16.55 -1.81
C ALA A 364 -11.71 17.52 -0.62
N ALA A 365 -10.77 17.45 0.32
CA ALA A 365 -10.71 18.32 1.49
C ALA A 365 -10.51 19.78 1.10
N SER A 366 -9.60 20.08 0.16
CA SER A 366 -9.40 21.43 -0.38
C SER A 366 -10.65 21.95 -1.10
N ALA A 367 -11.39 21.10 -1.81
CA ALA A 367 -12.64 21.48 -2.46
C ALA A 367 -13.74 21.86 -1.47
N CYS A 368 -13.73 21.33 -0.25
CA CYS A 368 -14.66 21.71 0.82
C CYS A 368 -14.41 23.12 1.35
N GLY A 369 -13.16 23.59 1.31
CA GLY A 369 -12.72 24.85 1.87
C GLY A 369 -12.72 24.89 3.40
N ALA A 370 -12.00 25.86 3.96
CA ALA A 370 -11.71 25.94 5.39
C ALA A 370 -12.92 25.96 6.34
N SER A 371 -14.04 26.55 5.91
CA SER A 371 -15.25 26.72 6.73
C SER A 371 -16.22 25.54 6.67
N ASN A 372 -16.08 24.64 5.68
CA ASN A 372 -17.02 23.53 5.44
C ASN A 372 -16.30 22.17 5.45
N LEU A 373 -15.15 22.07 6.08
CA LEU A 373 -14.39 20.83 6.17
C LEU A 373 -15.11 19.85 7.13
N THR A 374 -15.93 18.99 6.57
CA THR A 374 -16.67 17.93 7.27
C THR A 374 -16.44 16.60 6.57
N VAL A 375 -16.59 15.48 7.30
CA VAL A 375 -16.50 14.12 6.74
C VAL A 375 -17.41 13.95 5.52
N THR A 376 -18.66 14.35 5.65
CA THR A 376 -19.66 14.27 4.56
C THR A 376 -19.22 15.07 3.32
N CYS A 377 -18.67 16.29 3.52
CA CYS A 377 -18.20 17.09 2.40
C CYS A 377 -17.04 16.39 1.66
N VAL A 378 -16.06 15.90 2.41
CA VAL A 378 -14.89 15.20 1.82
C VAL A 378 -15.33 13.95 1.06
N LEU A 379 -16.15 13.10 1.67
CA LEU A 379 -16.65 11.88 1.01
C LEU A 379 -17.47 12.18 -0.24
N ASN A 380 -18.33 13.22 -0.22
CA ASN A 380 -19.11 13.62 -1.38
C ASN A 380 -18.22 14.10 -2.54
N HIS A 381 -17.17 14.89 -2.26
CA HIS A 381 -16.24 15.34 -3.30
C HIS A 381 -15.38 14.18 -3.82
N ALA A 382 -14.94 13.27 -2.95
CA ALA A 382 -14.20 12.09 -3.35
C ALA A 382 -15.05 11.17 -4.24
N ALA A 383 -16.28 10.84 -3.81
CA ALA A 383 -17.21 9.99 -4.55
C ALA A 383 -17.68 10.60 -5.89
N ALA A 384 -17.68 11.93 -6.02
CA ALA A 384 -18.02 12.59 -7.29
C ALA A 384 -16.83 12.67 -8.28
N THR A 385 -15.67 12.13 -7.93
CA THR A 385 -14.49 12.18 -8.79
C THR A 385 -14.63 11.18 -9.94
N THR A 386 -14.35 11.63 -11.16
CA THR A 386 -14.39 10.81 -12.38
C THR A 386 -13.01 10.73 -13.03
N ASN A 387 -12.76 9.63 -13.75
CA ASN A 387 -11.48 9.34 -14.40
C ASN A 387 -10.30 9.50 -13.42
N TRP A 388 -10.46 8.90 -12.24
CA TRP A 388 -9.43 8.94 -11.21
C TRP A 388 -8.29 7.98 -11.55
N ASP A 389 -7.08 8.51 -11.56
CA ASP A 389 -5.83 7.77 -11.82
C ASP A 389 -4.68 8.22 -10.91
N ALA A 390 -4.99 9.01 -9.86
CA ALA A 390 -4.00 9.60 -8.95
C ALA A 390 -2.87 10.38 -9.69
N GLY A 391 -3.21 11.02 -10.82
CA GLY A 391 -2.23 11.70 -11.68
C GLY A 391 -1.37 10.74 -12.51
N GLY A 392 -1.79 9.48 -12.63
CA GLY A 392 -1.16 8.42 -13.39
C GLY A 392 -0.48 7.34 -12.55
N ILE A 393 -0.52 7.43 -11.22
CA ILE A 393 0.02 6.37 -10.34
C ILE A 393 -0.74 5.07 -10.57
N GLN A 394 -2.07 5.14 -10.73
CA GLN A 394 -2.89 3.94 -10.94
C GLN A 394 -3.56 3.90 -12.30
N ALA A 395 -4.08 2.74 -12.65
CA ALA A 395 -4.95 2.54 -13.79
C ALA A 395 -6.27 3.32 -13.61
N PRO A 396 -6.79 4.00 -14.65
CA PRO A 396 -7.91 4.91 -14.48
C PRO A 396 -9.19 4.20 -14.08
N ILE A 397 -9.89 4.75 -13.10
CA ILE A 397 -11.25 4.38 -12.69
C ILE A 397 -12.22 5.42 -13.22
N ALA A 398 -13.22 4.98 -13.97
CA ALA A 398 -14.11 5.87 -14.71
C ALA A 398 -14.94 6.78 -13.79
N SER A 399 -15.40 6.27 -12.65
CA SER A 399 -16.20 7.00 -11.68
C SER A 399 -16.01 6.40 -10.29
N LEU A 400 -15.57 7.21 -9.36
CA LEU A 400 -15.62 6.84 -7.95
C LEU A 400 -17.06 7.05 -7.43
N THR A 401 -17.44 6.28 -6.42
CA THR A 401 -18.70 6.41 -5.68
C THR A 401 -18.43 6.11 -4.20
N LEU A 402 -19.43 6.26 -3.35
CA LEU A 402 -19.35 5.64 -2.03
C LEU A 402 -19.25 4.12 -2.18
N SER A 403 -18.48 3.48 -1.31
CA SER A 403 -18.19 2.04 -1.43
C SER A 403 -19.46 1.17 -1.40
N ASN A 404 -20.48 1.56 -0.61
CA ASN A 404 -21.78 0.86 -0.58
C ASN A 404 -22.61 0.97 -1.87
N GLU A 405 -22.21 1.81 -2.81
CA GLU A 405 -22.79 1.87 -4.16
C GLU A 405 -22.14 0.86 -5.13
N ASN A 406 -21.18 0.08 -4.63
CA ASN A 406 -20.47 -1.00 -5.33
C ASN A 406 -19.87 -0.54 -6.67
N PRO A 407 -18.85 0.36 -6.64
CA PRO A 407 -18.26 0.96 -7.83
C PRO A 407 -17.65 -0.08 -8.75
N GLN A 408 -17.57 0.25 -10.05
CA GLN A 408 -16.95 -0.67 -11.01
C GLN A 408 -15.42 -0.56 -10.94
N PRO A 409 -14.69 -1.69 -10.96
CA PRO A 409 -13.23 -1.69 -10.97
C PRO A 409 -12.68 -1.17 -12.29
N SER A 410 -11.40 -0.79 -12.31
CA SER A 410 -10.70 -0.45 -13.55
C SER A 410 -10.71 -1.63 -14.53
N PRO A 411 -11.00 -1.42 -15.82
CA PRO A 411 -10.85 -2.47 -16.83
C PRO A 411 -9.39 -2.64 -17.29
N CYS A 412 -8.44 -2.05 -16.61
CA CYS A 412 -7.05 -1.96 -17.00
C CYS A 412 -6.14 -2.72 -16.02
N PHE A 413 -5.12 -3.38 -16.55
CA PHE A 413 -4.07 -4.03 -15.76
C PHE A 413 -2.71 -3.92 -16.46
N ALA A 414 -1.65 -4.14 -15.72
CA ALA A 414 -0.32 -4.43 -16.23
C ALA A 414 0.23 -5.71 -15.61
N MET A 415 1.27 -6.27 -16.21
CA MET A 415 1.99 -7.42 -15.70
C MET A 415 3.43 -7.03 -15.39
N LEU A 416 3.90 -7.45 -14.24
CA LEU A 416 5.30 -7.36 -13.85
C LEU A 416 5.90 -8.75 -13.83
N LYS A 417 7.21 -8.81 -14.01
CA LYS A 417 8.01 -10.01 -13.86
C LYS A 417 9.06 -9.77 -12.78
N VAL A 418 9.12 -10.66 -11.82
CA VAL A 418 10.14 -10.60 -10.78
C VAL A 418 11.43 -11.23 -11.30
N GLU A 419 12.49 -10.47 -11.31
CA GLU A 419 13.83 -10.91 -11.68
C GLU A 419 14.80 -10.69 -10.51
N ALA A 420 15.90 -11.44 -10.47
CA ALA A 420 16.89 -11.32 -9.39
C ALA A 420 17.48 -9.90 -9.21
N LYS A 421 17.35 -9.04 -10.23
CA LYS A 421 17.89 -7.67 -10.21
C LYS A 421 16.83 -6.58 -10.06
N GLY A 422 15.57 -6.94 -10.01
CA GLY A 422 14.45 -6.00 -9.88
C GLY A 422 13.13 -6.58 -10.36
N ILE A 423 12.05 -5.90 -10.04
CA ILE A 423 10.72 -6.17 -10.58
C ILE A 423 10.55 -5.30 -11.81
N VAL A 424 10.25 -5.90 -12.95
CA VAL A 424 10.25 -5.22 -14.24
C VAL A 424 8.91 -5.33 -14.95
N TYR A 425 8.50 -4.27 -15.63
CA TYR A 425 7.29 -4.27 -16.46
C TYR A 425 7.40 -5.27 -17.61
N ASP A 426 6.47 -6.23 -17.69
CA ASP A 426 6.39 -7.20 -18.78
C ASP A 426 5.41 -6.72 -19.87
N LYS A 427 5.95 -5.96 -20.81
CA LYS A 427 5.19 -5.45 -21.96
C LYS A 427 4.62 -6.57 -22.84
N ALA A 428 5.35 -7.69 -22.94
CA ALA A 428 4.96 -8.80 -23.81
C ALA A 428 3.75 -9.54 -23.25
N LEU A 429 3.67 -9.68 -21.92
CA LEU A 429 2.53 -10.32 -21.27
C LEU A 429 1.36 -9.33 -21.07
N THR A 430 1.64 -8.07 -20.80
CA THR A 430 0.61 -7.03 -20.68
C THR A 430 -0.15 -6.78 -21.97
N HIS A 431 0.53 -6.74 -23.14
CA HIS A 431 -0.07 -6.31 -24.41
C HIS A 431 -0.79 -4.96 -24.29
N PRO A 432 -0.11 -3.85 -23.97
CA PRO A 432 -0.73 -2.58 -23.63
C PRO A 432 -1.56 -2.01 -24.78
N THR A 433 -2.73 -1.45 -24.42
CA THR A 433 -3.64 -0.78 -25.35
C THR A 433 -3.75 0.72 -25.08
N GLN A 434 -3.43 1.15 -23.86
CA GLN A 434 -3.42 2.55 -23.44
C GLN A 434 -2.25 2.79 -22.47
N SER A 435 -1.28 3.64 -22.85
CA SER A 435 -0.06 3.84 -22.07
C SER A 435 0.64 2.50 -21.78
N ILE A 436 0.87 2.17 -20.51
CA ILE A 436 1.40 0.87 -20.08
C ILE A 436 0.32 -0.18 -19.84
N TRP A 437 -0.96 0.21 -19.85
CA TRP A 437 -2.08 -0.60 -19.45
C TRP A 437 -2.68 -1.41 -20.60
N ASN A 438 -3.09 -2.63 -20.31
CA ASN A 438 -4.06 -3.35 -21.13
C ASN A 438 -5.47 -3.00 -20.65
N CYS A 439 -6.12 -2.06 -21.33
CA CYS A 439 -7.47 -1.61 -21.00
C CYS A 439 -8.48 -2.22 -21.97
N ASN A 440 -9.38 -3.02 -21.45
CA ASN A 440 -10.48 -3.63 -22.22
C ASN A 440 -11.65 -3.91 -21.26
N PRO A 441 -12.90 -3.53 -21.60
CA PRO A 441 -14.06 -3.88 -20.76
C PRO A 441 -14.21 -5.39 -20.48
N LYS A 442 -13.68 -6.26 -21.35
CA LYS A 442 -13.66 -7.72 -21.13
C LYS A 442 -12.67 -8.18 -20.05
N ASN A 443 -11.81 -7.29 -19.58
CA ASN A 443 -10.93 -7.59 -18.46
C ASN A 443 -11.69 -7.64 -17.13
N VAL A 444 -12.89 -7.04 -17.06
CA VAL A 444 -13.74 -7.11 -15.88
C VAL A 444 -14.68 -8.30 -16.02
N ILE A 445 -14.62 -9.21 -15.06
CA ILE A 445 -15.51 -10.36 -14.95
C ILE A 445 -16.60 -10.03 -13.96
N GLN A 446 -17.86 -10.17 -14.38
CA GLN A 446 -19.03 -10.05 -13.53
C GLN A 446 -19.34 -11.42 -12.90
N LEU A 447 -19.52 -11.46 -11.58
CA LEU A 447 -19.91 -12.67 -10.87
C LEU A 447 -21.41 -12.92 -11.03
N THR A 448 -21.78 -14.19 -11.14
CA THR A 448 -23.19 -14.60 -11.08
C THR A 448 -23.73 -14.45 -9.64
N ALA A 449 -25.05 -14.33 -9.51
CA ALA A 449 -25.68 -14.27 -8.19
C ALA A 449 -25.40 -15.51 -7.31
N ALA A 450 -25.16 -16.68 -7.93
CA ALA A 450 -24.79 -17.90 -7.21
C ALA A 450 -23.37 -17.79 -6.63
N GLN A 451 -22.40 -17.29 -7.39
CA GLN A 451 -21.03 -17.06 -6.94
C GLN A 451 -20.96 -16.01 -5.84
N GLN A 452 -21.70 -14.90 -5.98
CA GLN A 452 -21.80 -13.88 -4.93
C GLN A 452 -22.40 -14.45 -3.63
N ALA A 453 -23.44 -15.32 -3.74
CA ALA A 453 -24.03 -15.97 -2.57
C ALA A 453 -23.05 -16.93 -1.89
N GLU A 454 -22.22 -17.63 -2.65
CA GLU A 454 -21.16 -18.50 -2.13
C GLU A 454 -20.09 -17.71 -1.38
N ILE A 455 -19.57 -16.62 -1.97
CA ILE A 455 -18.59 -15.74 -1.32
C ILE A 455 -19.16 -15.14 -0.02
N ASN A 456 -20.42 -14.72 -0.04
CA ASN A 456 -21.05 -14.11 1.15
C ASN A 456 -21.36 -15.13 2.26
N ALA A 457 -21.26 -16.42 1.99
CA ALA A 457 -21.45 -17.50 2.98
C ALA A 457 -20.15 -17.85 3.72
N LEU A 458 -19.00 -17.38 3.22
CA LEU A 458 -17.68 -17.52 3.87
C LEU A 458 -17.57 -16.52 5.05
#